data_4df930af962b2c0e987cd9827242e84e
#
_entry.id   4df930af962b2c0e987cd9827242e84e
#
_cell.length_a   1.000
_cell.length_b   1.000
_cell.length_c   1.000
_cell.angle_alpha   90.00
_cell.angle_beta   90.00
_cell.angle_gamma   90.00
#
_symmetry.space_group_name_H-M   'P 1'
#
loop_
_entity.id
_entity.type
_entity.pdbx_description
1 polymer ?
#
loop_
_entity_poly.entity_id
_entity_poly.type
_entity_poly.pdbx_seq_one_letter_code
_entity_poly.pdbx_strand_id
1 'polypeptide(L)'
;MKFCLVGLIPASLFAQTLIVGIPSTDVAPKREFALAHETQANRFQSGGYWNSFTFATYGLGNGYELAASLYGPSRPASPELSLGLGFKKRFSITGEWAKKRELTVATGAMVPTSFRGNGVGLWTYGLASIRAPKTRTRFTVGPSWGTKQIFGRTVTKAMVGIEQPLTKKVSLVTDWFTGTHDLGASIFGVSYQPDPSFLVISGWKMANNAQSGKSAFMVEVAYIFGHKKAH
;
A
#
# COMPACT_ATOMS: atom_id res chain seq x y z
N MET A 1 -33.29 -25.88 5.12
CA MET A 1 -31.84 -25.79 5.36
C MET A 1 -31.33 -24.46 4.81
N LYS A 2 -31.01 -23.51 5.70
CA LYS A 2 -30.41 -22.23 5.31
C LYS A 2 -28.89 -22.39 5.36
N PHE A 3 -28.26 -22.50 4.21
CA PHE A 3 -26.78 -22.42 4.13
C PHE A 3 -26.37 -20.97 4.41
N CYS A 4 -25.87 -20.71 5.63
CA CYS A 4 -25.07 -19.52 5.90
C CYS A 4 -23.74 -19.67 5.15
N LEU A 5 -23.66 -19.07 3.96
CA LEU A 5 -22.37 -18.80 3.33
C LEU A 5 -21.69 -17.71 4.17
N VAL A 6 -20.92 -18.10 5.16
CA VAL A 6 -19.92 -17.24 5.78
C VAL A 6 -18.87 -17.01 4.72
N GLY A 7 -18.99 -15.89 4.00
CA GLY A 7 -17.99 -15.45 3.08
C GLY A 7 -16.69 -15.17 3.84
N LEU A 8 -15.74 -16.09 3.75
CA LEU A 8 -14.34 -15.83 4.10
C LEU A 8 -13.85 -14.70 3.19
N ILE A 9 -13.85 -13.49 3.74
CA ILE A 9 -13.21 -12.33 3.12
C ILE A 9 -11.71 -12.61 3.21
N PRO A 10 -10.97 -12.73 2.11
CA PRO A 10 -9.52 -12.69 2.18
C PRO A 10 -9.16 -11.29 2.72
N ALA A 11 -8.72 -11.24 3.95
CA ALA A 11 -8.13 -10.04 4.52
C ALA A 11 -6.78 -9.85 3.81
N SER A 12 -6.73 -8.94 2.86
CA SER A 12 -5.48 -8.43 2.32
C SER A 12 -4.83 -7.59 3.43
N LEU A 13 -3.79 -8.12 4.05
CA LEU A 13 -3.09 -7.52 5.17
C LEU A 13 -1.69 -7.14 4.71
N PHE A 14 -1.42 -5.85 4.65
CA PHE A 14 -0.13 -5.31 4.21
C PHE A 14 0.42 -4.26 5.15
N ALA A 15 1.72 -4.12 5.11
CA ALA A 15 2.49 -3.06 5.75
C ALA A 15 2.11 -1.68 5.21
N GLN A 16 1.60 -0.78 6.05
CA GLN A 16 0.51 0.13 5.73
C GLN A 16 -0.33 -0.51 4.66
N THR A 17 -1.27 -1.34 5.03
CA THR A 17 -2.04 -2.09 4.05
C THR A 17 -2.10 -1.34 2.72
N LEU A 18 -1.10 -1.62 1.86
CA LEU A 18 -0.96 -1.00 0.54
C LEU A 18 -1.83 -1.75 -0.45
N ILE A 19 -2.21 -1.11 -1.54
CA ILE A 19 -2.67 -1.83 -2.74
C ILE A 19 -1.45 -2.39 -3.44
N VAL A 20 -0.54 -1.53 -3.86
CA VAL A 20 0.83 -1.82 -4.25
C VAL A 20 1.73 -0.64 -3.83
N GLY A 21 1.66 0.50 -4.50
CA GLY A 21 2.43 1.71 -4.19
C GLY A 21 1.68 2.77 -3.41
N ILE A 22 0.36 2.62 -3.21
CA ILE A 22 -0.46 3.53 -2.41
C ILE A 22 -1.11 2.82 -1.23
N PRO A 23 -1.41 3.52 -0.12
CA PRO A 23 -2.16 2.96 0.98
C PRO A 23 -3.53 2.45 0.55
N SER A 24 -4.00 1.37 1.16
CA SER A 24 -5.38 0.90 1.07
C SER A 24 -6.21 1.44 2.24
N THR A 25 -7.51 1.16 2.23
CA THR A 25 -8.38 1.46 3.38
C THR A 25 -8.35 0.37 4.46
N ASP A 26 -7.63 -0.72 4.26
CA ASP A 26 -7.49 -1.78 5.26
C ASP A 26 -6.48 -1.40 6.34
N VAL A 27 -6.56 -2.05 7.48
CA VAL A 27 -5.63 -1.94 8.61
C VAL A 27 -5.35 -3.33 9.16
N ALA A 28 -4.16 -3.55 9.70
CA ALA A 28 -3.81 -4.79 10.36
C ALA A 28 -4.78 -5.09 11.51
N PRO A 29 -5.25 -6.34 11.67
CA PRO A 29 -6.04 -6.77 12.81
C PRO A 29 -5.31 -6.55 14.14
N LYS A 30 -6.08 -6.50 15.22
CA LYS A 30 -5.53 -6.30 16.56
C LYS A 30 -4.48 -7.37 16.90
N ARG A 31 -3.29 -6.92 17.31
CA ARG A 31 -2.12 -7.74 17.68
C ARG A 31 -1.50 -8.53 16.52
N GLU A 32 -1.87 -8.26 15.30
CA GLU A 32 -1.14 -8.76 14.15
C GLU A 32 -0.01 -7.81 13.79
N PHE A 33 1.14 -8.37 13.47
CA PHE A 33 2.32 -7.67 12.98
C PHE A 33 2.62 -8.20 11.59
N ALA A 34 2.84 -7.31 10.63
CA ALA A 34 3.30 -7.69 9.30
C ALA A 34 4.64 -7.05 9.00
N LEU A 35 5.49 -7.81 8.30
CA LEU A 35 6.76 -7.35 7.74
C LEU A 35 6.76 -7.63 6.25
N ALA A 36 7.06 -6.61 5.46
CA ALA A 36 7.17 -6.73 4.01
C ALA A 36 8.49 -6.13 3.52
N HIS A 37 9.00 -6.69 2.44
CA HIS A 37 10.16 -6.17 1.72
C HIS A 37 9.84 -6.07 0.23
N GLU A 38 10.03 -4.87 -0.31
CA GLU A 38 9.87 -4.58 -1.73
C GLU A 38 11.23 -4.32 -2.37
N THR A 39 11.43 -4.87 -3.55
CA THR A 39 12.56 -4.57 -4.43
C THR A 39 12.04 -4.13 -5.79
N GLN A 40 12.58 -3.04 -6.29
CA GLN A 40 12.35 -2.52 -7.64
C GLN A 40 13.66 -2.55 -8.43
N ALA A 41 13.64 -3.10 -9.66
CA ALA A 41 14.84 -3.20 -10.48
C ALA A 41 14.54 -2.98 -11.97
N ASN A 42 15.45 -2.34 -12.68
CA ASN A 42 15.44 -2.24 -14.13
C ASN A 42 16.88 -2.26 -14.66
N ARG A 43 17.27 -3.38 -15.20
CA ARG A 43 18.61 -3.61 -15.79
C ARG A 43 18.74 -3.07 -17.22
N PHE A 44 17.64 -2.84 -17.92
CA PHE A 44 17.63 -2.42 -19.32
C PHE A 44 17.83 -0.91 -19.50
N GLN A 45 17.90 -0.14 -18.42
CA GLN A 45 18.19 1.29 -18.46
C GLN A 45 19.68 1.53 -18.24
N SER A 46 20.23 2.52 -18.95
CA SER A 46 21.60 2.97 -18.78
C SER A 46 21.89 3.28 -17.29
N GLY A 47 22.96 2.72 -16.76
CA GLY A 47 23.34 2.81 -15.35
C GLY A 47 22.59 1.88 -14.40
N GLY A 48 21.59 1.15 -14.90
CA GLY A 48 20.73 0.29 -14.10
C GLY A 48 19.85 1.09 -13.12
N TYR A 49 18.81 0.45 -12.60
CA TYR A 49 18.00 0.99 -11.50
C TYR A 49 17.77 -0.12 -10.49
N TRP A 50 17.95 0.19 -9.23
CA TRP A 50 17.60 -0.69 -8.14
C TRP A 50 17.18 0.14 -6.91
N ASN A 51 16.11 -0.26 -6.26
CA ASN A 51 15.61 0.37 -5.05
C ASN A 51 14.96 -0.68 -4.16
N SER A 52 15.04 -0.53 -2.85
CA SER A 52 14.39 -1.43 -1.91
C SER A 52 13.77 -0.70 -0.73
N PHE A 53 12.71 -1.28 -0.19
CA PHE A 53 11.99 -0.78 0.97
C PHE A 53 11.65 -1.94 1.89
N THR A 54 11.69 -1.70 3.18
CA THR A 54 11.17 -2.64 4.18
C THR A 54 10.08 -1.94 4.97
N PHE A 55 8.95 -2.59 5.11
CA PHE A 55 7.79 -2.05 5.80
C PHE A 55 7.44 -2.94 6.98
N ALA A 56 6.94 -2.33 8.04
CA ALA A 56 6.37 -3.04 9.18
C ALA A 56 5.08 -2.38 9.60
N THR A 57 4.07 -3.18 9.97
CA THR A 57 2.82 -2.67 10.55
C THR A 57 2.43 -3.44 11.78
N TYR A 58 1.70 -2.77 12.65
CA TYR A 58 1.12 -3.35 13.83
C TYR A 58 -0.32 -2.88 14.05
N GLY A 59 -1.24 -3.84 14.16
CA GLY A 59 -2.63 -3.57 14.42
C GLY A 59 -2.92 -3.31 15.90
N LEU A 60 -3.37 -2.11 16.22
CA LEU A 60 -3.78 -1.73 17.58
C LEU A 60 -5.21 -2.17 17.92
N GLY A 61 -5.99 -2.53 16.91
CA GLY A 61 -7.44 -2.79 17.05
C GLY A 61 -8.27 -1.53 16.86
N ASN A 62 -9.60 -1.70 16.87
CA ASN A 62 -10.56 -0.61 16.64
C ASN A 62 -10.31 0.19 15.35
N GLY A 63 -9.70 -0.45 14.33
CA GLY A 63 -9.36 0.19 13.06
C GLY A 63 -8.11 1.06 13.09
N TYR A 64 -7.24 0.92 14.09
CA TYR A 64 -5.97 1.65 14.19
C TYR A 64 -4.80 0.76 13.81
N GLU A 65 -3.84 1.34 13.10
CA GLU A 65 -2.59 0.71 12.65
C GLU A 65 -1.42 1.66 12.84
N LEU A 66 -0.32 1.14 13.35
CA LEU A 66 1.00 1.80 13.30
C LEU A 66 1.79 1.22 12.13
N ALA A 67 2.64 2.03 11.53
CA ALA A 67 3.50 1.63 10.43
C ALA A 67 4.91 2.21 10.60
N ALA A 68 5.89 1.45 10.12
CA ALA A 68 7.25 1.91 9.95
C ALA A 68 7.75 1.53 8.57
N SER A 69 8.48 2.40 7.91
CA SER A 69 9.10 2.15 6.60
C SER A 69 10.59 2.43 6.70
N LEU A 70 11.41 1.48 6.26
CA LEU A 70 12.85 1.64 6.13
C LEU A 70 13.17 1.71 4.64
N TYR A 71 13.74 2.84 4.22
CA TYR A 71 14.16 3.04 2.84
C TYR A 71 15.57 2.46 2.68
N GLY A 72 15.67 1.42 1.87
CA GLY A 72 16.91 0.69 1.62
C GLY A 72 17.83 1.40 0.63
N PRO A 73 18.99 0.79 0.35
CA PRO A 73 19.89 1.31 -0.66
C PRO A 73 19.25 1.30 -2.04
N SER A 74 19.62 2.27 -2.87
CA SER A 74 19.11 2.45 -4.23
C SER A 74 20.24 2.77 -5.21
N ARG A 75 20.04 2.49 -6.51
CA ARG A 75 20.90 2.94 -7.61
C ARG A 75 20.05 3.56 -8.73
N PRO A 76 20.32 4.76 -9.19
CA PRO A 76 21.19 5.73 -8.56
C PRO A 76 20.76 5.97 -7.10
N ALA A 77 21.67 6.39 -6.24
CA ALA A 77 21.35 6.63 -4.85
C ALA A 77 20.17 7.61 -4.78
N SER A 78 19.02 7.10 -4.36
CA SER A 78 17.88 7.95 -4.07
C SER A 78 18.18 8.71 -2.79
N PRO A 79 17.88 9.97 -2.78
CA PRO A 79 18.57 10.77 -1.81
C PRO A 79 18.22 10.52 -0.40
N GLU A 80 17.00 10.07 0.05
CA GLU A 80 16.94 10.97 1.18
C GLU A 80 16.04 10.53 2.28
N LEU A 81 15.13 9.63 2.02
CA LEU A 81 14.31 9.08 3.08
C LEU A 81 15.00 7.86 3.67
N SER A 82 15.15 7.85 4.99
CA SER A 82 15.79 6.74 5.70
C SER A 82 14.77 5.95 6.50
N LEU A 83 13.91 6.64 7.22
CA LEU A 83 12.87 6.06 8.08
C LEU A 83 11.57 6.82 7.89
N GLY A 84 10.44 6.12 7.84
CA GLY A 84 9.11 6.69 7.97
C GLY A 84 8.38 6.06 9.13
N LEU A 85 7.75 6.87 9.97
CA LEU A 85 6.84 6.39 11.01
C LEU A 85 5.43 6.86 10.66
N GLY A 86 4.49 5.95 10.69
CA GLY A 86 3.13 6.21 10.23
C GLY A 86 2.05 5.70 11.16
N PHE A 87 0.89 6.27 10.96
CA PHE A 87 -0.33 5.92 11.65
C PHE A 87 -1.48 5.95 10.66
N LYS A 88 -2.40 4.99 10.77
CA LYS A 88 -3.62 4.94 9.97
C LYS A 88 -4.84 4.61 10.83
N LYS A 89 -5.97 5.21 10.48
CA LYS A 89 -7.28 4.92 11.06
C LYS A 89 -8.25 4.56 9.94
N ARG A 90 -8.89 3.39 10.08
CA ARG A 90 -10.01 2.94 9.25
C ARG A 90 -11.34 3.25 9.94
N PHE A 91 -12.31 3.68 9.16
CA PHE A 91 -13.69 3.90 9.56
C PHE A 91 -14.60 2.97 8.74
N SER A 92 -15.43 2.21 9.42
CA SER A 92 -16.48 1.42 8.77
C SER A 92 -17.73 2.29 8.64
N ILE A 93 -18.21 2.46 7.43
CA ILE A 93 -19.42 3.24 7.16
C ILE A 93 -20.64 2.37 7.41
N THR A 94 -21.59 2.88 8.20
CA THR A 94 -22.84 2.20 8.53
C THR A 94 -23.90 2.45 7.46
N GLY A 95 -24.91 1.57 7.40
CA GLY A 95 -25.99 1.63 6.41
C GLY A 95 -25.96 0.42 5.48
N GLU A 96 -27.12 -0.07 5.07
CA GLU A 96 -27.21 -1.31 4.27
C GLU A 96 -26.52 -1.21 2.91
N TRP A 97 -26.68 -0.08 2.23
CA TRP A 97 -26.02 0.17 0.96
C TRP A 97 -24.48 0.14 1.10
N ALA A 98 -23.95 0.77 2.15
CA ALA A 98 -22.54 0.82 2.43
C ALA A 98 -21.98 -0.56 2.81
N LYS A 99 -22.70 -1.30 3.65
CA LYS A 99 -22.34 -2.68 4.04
C LYS A 99 -22.33 -3.62 2.82
N LYS A 100 -23.36 -3.56 1.96
CA LYS A 100 -23.44 -4.39 0.75
C LYS A 100 -22.27 -4.16 -0.22
N ARG A 101 -21.69 -2.97 -0.21
CA ARG A 101 -20.56 -2.56 -1.06
C ARG A 101 -19.24 -2.49 -0.31
N GLU A 102 -19.22 -2.89 0.95
CA GLU A 102 -18.02 -2.81 1.80
C GLU A 102 -17.36 -1.43 1.74
N LEU A 103 -18.19 -0.37 1.79
CA LEU A 103 -17.68 1.01 1.79
C LEU A 103 -16.87 1.26 3.05
N THR A 104 -15.61 1.61 2.88
CA THR A 104 -14.69 1.95 3.95
C THR A 104 -13.97 3.25 3.67
N VAL A 105 -13.63 3.96 4.72
CA VAL A 105 -12.82 5.17 4.65
C VAL A 105 -11.61 4.99 5.55
N ALA A 106 -10.47 5.49 5.14
CA ALA A 106 -9.28 5.54 5.98
C ALA A 106 -8.60 6.91 5.87
N THR A 107 -7.97 7.31 6.96
CA THR A 107 -7.04 8.43 6.96
C THR A 107 -5.74 8.01 7.60
N GLY A 108 -4.65 8.60 7.17
CA GLY A 108 -3.33 8.28 7.71
C GLY A 108 -2.36 9.42 7.58
N ALA A 109 -1.30 9.30 8.33
CA ALA A 109 -0.16 10.20 8.28
C ALA A 109 1.14 9.39 8.38
N MET A 110 2.17 9.89 7.73
CA MET A 110 3.53 9.38 7.84
C MET A 110 4.49 10.54 8.02
N VAL A 111 5.48 10.34 8.88
CA VAL A 111 6.57 11.27 9.16
C VAL A 111 7.86 10.64 8.63
N PRO A 112 8.21 10.85 7.36
CA PRO A 112 9.48 10.40 6.84
C PRO A 112 10.61 11.30 7.32
N THR A 113 11.74 10.68 7.62
CA THR A 113 12.93 11.33 8.15
C THR A 113 14.14 10.93 7.33
N SER A 114 15.01 11.89 7.03
CA SER A 114 16.30 11.65 6.40
C SER A 114 17.43 11.74 7.43
N PHE A 115 18.21 10.67 7.56
CA PHE A 115 19.44 10.70 8.36
C PHE A 115 20.61 11.38 7.65
N ARG A 116 20.42 11.81 6.39
CA ARG A 116 21.44 12.48 5.58
C ARG A 116 21.25 13.99 5.49
N GLY A 117 20.44 14.59 6.36
CA GLY A 117 20.33 16.03 6.50
C GLY A 117 19.17 16.73 5.78
N ASN A 118 18.31 16.01 5.07
CA ASN A 118 17.15 16.61 4.39
C ASN A 118 15.94 16.87 5.31
N GLY A 119 16.11 16.59 6.59
CA GLY A 119 15.13 16.92 7.61
C GLY A 119 13.99 15.93 7.73
N VAL A 120 12.89 16.43 8.26
CA VAL A 120 11.67 15.67 8.55
C VAL A 120 10.54 16.18 7.65
N GLY A 121 9.83 15.25 7.01
CA GLY A 121 8.66 15.55 6.21
C GLY A 121 7.36 15.15 6.91
N LEU A 122 6.25 15.51 6.28
CA LEU A 122 4.91 15.03 6.64
C LEU A 122 4.19 14.63 5.36
N TRP A 123 3.58 13.46 5.38
CA TRP A 123 2.65 12.99 4.37
C TRP A 123 1.35 12.57 5.05
N THR A 124 0.24 13.10 4.56
CA THR A 124 -1.11 12.77 5.03
C THR A 124 -2.00 12.36 3.87
N TYR A 125 -2.99 11.54 4.13
CA TYR A 125 -3.93 11.10 3.11
C TYR A 125 -5.30 10.74 3.69
N GLY A 126 -6.30 10.79 2.83
CA GLY A 126 -7.62 10.26 3.08
C GLY A 126 -8.06 9.41 1.90
N LEU A 127 -8.60 8.21 2.16
CA LEU A 127 -9.00 7.24 1.14
C LEU A 127 -10.41 6.75 1.39
N ALA A 128 -11.13 6.52 0.32
CA ALA A 128 -12.38 5.77 0.33
C ALA A 128 -12.25 4.57 -0.59
N SER A 129 -12.77 3.43 -0.19
CA SER A 129 -12.88 2.26 -1.05
C SER A 129 -14.28 1.68 -1.08
N ILE A 130 -14.64 1.14 -2.21
CA ILE A 130 -15.93 0.48 -2.46
C ILE A 130 -15.72 -0.80 -3.25
N ARG A 131 -16.49 -1.83 -2.94
CA ARG A 131 -16.42 -3.12 -3.62
C ARG A 131 -17.67 -3.36 -4.48
N ALA A 132 -17.45 -3.70 -5.74
CA ALA A 132 -18.52 -4.09 -6.66
C ALA A 132 -19.12 -5.45 -6.23
N PRO A 133 -20.44 -5.56 -5.98
CA PRO A 133 -21.02 -6.76 -5.39
C PRO A 133 -20.88 -8.03 -6.24
N LYS A 134 -20.91 -7.92 -7.57
CA LYS A 134 -20.84 -9.06 -8.50
C LYS A 134 -19.41 -9.52 -8.76
N THR A 135 -18.55 -8.60 -9.19
CA THR A 135 -17.17 -8.90 -9.59
C THR A 135 -16.21 -8.93 -8.41
N ARG A 136 -16.62 -8.43 -7.26
CA ARG A 136 -15.77 -8.24 -6.07
C ARG A 136 -14.61 -7.28 -6.30
N THR A 137 -14.58 -6.59 -7.45
CA THR A 137 -13.58 -5.55 -7.73
C THR A 137 -13.65 -4.47 -6.66
N ARG A 138 -12.52 -4.13 -6.06
CA ARG A 138 -12.38 -3.02 -5.12
C ARG A 138 -11.78 -1.82 -5.83
N PHE A 139 -12.44 -0.68 -5.71
CA PHE A 139 -11.96 0.62 -6.16
C PHE A 139 -11.60 1.44 -4.94
N THR A 140 -10.43 2.07 -4.96
CA THR A 140 -9.93 2.95 -3.91
C THR A 140 -9.54 4.27 -4.52
N VAL A 141 -9.93 5.38 -3.89
CA VAL A 141 -9.58 6.73 -4.35
C VAL A 141 -9.46 7.67 -3.17
N GLY A 142 -8.58 8.67 -3.28
CA GLY A 142 -8.55 9.76 -2.33
C GLY A 142 -7.40 10.73 -2.54
N PRO A 143 -7.44 11.88 -1.85
CA PRO A 143 -6.38 12.86 -1.87
C PRO A 143 -5.23 12.48 -0.93
N SER A 144 -4.06 13.02 -1.22
CA SER A 144 -2.93 13.09 -0.31
C SER A 144 -2.29 14.45 -0.34
N TRP A 145 -1.69 14.84 0.77
CA TRP A 145 -0.92 16.07 0.91
C TRP A 145 0.41 15.76 1.56
N GLY A 146 1.47 16.43 1.12
CA GLY A 146 2.78 16.23 1.73
C GLY A 146 3.70 17.41 1.53
N THR A 147 4.72 17.47 2.37
CA THR A 147 5.75 18.51 2.37
C THR A 147 6.76 18.28 1.25
N LYS A 148 7.59 19.29 1.01
CA LYS A 148 8.63 19.26 -0.02
C LYS A 148 9.66 18.13 0.16
N GLN A 149 9.88 17.67 1.38
CA GLN A 149 10.79 16.57 1.69
C GLN A 149 10.34 15.23 1.07
N ILE A 150 9.05 15.11 0.74
CA ILE A 150 8.48 13.91 0.10
C ILE A 150 8.23 14.16 -1.39
N PHE A 151 7.68 15.33 -1.71
CA PHE A 151 7.20 15.62 -3.06
C PHE A 151 8.05 16.63 -3.84
N GLY A 152 9.22 17.00 -3.32
CA GLY A 152 10.04 18.08 -3.90
C GLY A 152 9.45 19.48 -3.69
N ARG A 153 8.16 19.57 -3.43
CA ARG A 153 7.37 20.76 -3.07
C ARG A 153 6.15 20.36 -2.28
N THR A 154 5.56 21.27 -1.52
CA THR A 154 4.27 21.02 -0.86
C THR A 154 3.15 20.92 -1.89
N VAL A 155 2.46 19.79 -1.94
CA VAL A 155 1.43 19.53 -2.94
C VAL A 155 0.33 18.61 -2.44
N THR A 156 -0.86 18.80 -3.02
CA THR A 156 -1.96 17.84 -2.95
C THR A 156 -1.97 16.99 -4.22
N LYS A 157 -2.10 15.68 -4.07
CA LYS A 157 -2.16 14.70 -5.15
C LYS A 157 -3.32 13.75 -4.95
N ALA A 158 -3.70 13.05 -6.01
CA ALA A 158 -4.69 11.99 -5.95
C ALA A 158 -4.02 10.61 -5.96
N MET A 159 -4.67 9.67 -5.31
CA MET A 159 -4.34 8.25 -5.33
C MET A 159 -5.55 7.48 -5.81
N VAL A 160 -5.34 6.53 -6.71
CA VAL A 160 -6.38 5.67 -7.28
C VAL A 160 -5.88 4.23 -7.25
N GLY A 161 -6.73 3.28 -6.90
CA GLY A 161 -6.36 1.87 -6.89
C GLY A 161 -7.51 0.96 -7.28
N ILE A 162 -7.17 -0.16 -7.89
CA ILE A 162 -8.12 -1.21 -8.28
C ILE A 162 -7.53 -2.57 -7.89
N GLU A 163 -8.36 -3.39 -7.29
CA GLU A 163 -8.03 -4.77 -6.93
C GLU A 163 -9.12 -5.68 -7.46
N GLN A 164 -8.76 -6.59 -8.35
CA GLN A 164 -9.66 -7.55 -8.98
C GLN A 164 -9.31 -8.97 -8.56
N PRO A 165 -10.06 -9.59 -7.63
CA PRO A 165 -9.89 -10.99 -7.33
C PRO A 165 -10.16 -11.86 -8.58
N LEU A 166 -9.22 -12.74 -8.92
CA LEU A 166 -9.36 -13.75 -9.96
C LEU A 166 -9.70 -15.10 -9.35
N THR A 167 -9.07 -15.42 -8.23
CA THR A 167 -9.30 -16.62 -7.43
C THR A 167 -9.29 -16.25 -5.94
N LYS A 168 -9.41 -17.25 -5.05
CA LYS A 168 -9.24 -17.04 -3.61
C LYS A 168 -7.82 -16.64 -3.21
N LYS A 169 -6.82 -16.86 -4.08
CA LYS A 169 -5.40 -16.66 -3.79
C LYS A 169 -4.72 -15.68 -4.73
N VAL A 170 -5.35 -15.31 -5.83
CA VAL A 170 -4.76 -14.48 -6.88
C VAL A 170 -5.65 -13.30 -7.16
N SER A 171 -5.09 -12.10 -7.19
CA SER A 171 -5.76 -10.87 -7.64
C SER A 171 -4.89 -10.10 -8.62
N LEU A 172 -5.53 -9.43 -9.57
CA LEU A 172 -4.88 -8.33 -10.28
C LEU A 172 -4.96 -7.09 -9.42
N VAL A 173 -3.86 -6.36 -9.35
CA VAL A 173 -3.73 -5.14 -8.56
C VAL A 173 -3.13 -4.04 -9.42
N THR A 174 -3.69 -2.86 -9.33
CA THR A 174 -3.12 -1.68 -9.96
C THR A 174 -3.38 -0.47 -9.11
N ASP A 175 -2.44 0.44 -9.09
CA ASP A 175 -2.65 1.74 -8.48
C ASP A 175 -1.90 2.84 -9.23
N TRP A 176 -2.28 4.06 -8.94
CA TRP A 176 -1.69 5.26 -9.50
C TRP A 176 -1.61 6.36 -8.44
N PHE A 177 -0.40 6.79 -8.16
CA PHE A 177 -0.13 7.99 -7.40
C PHE A 177 0.17 9.12 -8.39
N THR A 178 -0.72 10.09 -8.49
CA THR A 178 -0.59 11.16 -9.48
C THR A 178 0.54 12.13 -9.13
N GLY A 179 1.05 12.82 -10.15
CA GLY A 179 2.03 13.91 -9.98
C GLY A 179 3.44 13.54 -10.42
N THR A 180 4.33 14.52 -10.27
CA THR A 180 5.71 14.51 -10.79
C THR A 180 6.75 14.40 -9.67
N HIS A 181 6.41 13.76 -8.57
CA HIS A 181 7.27 13.52 -7.40
C HIS A 181 7.79 12.07 -7.41
N ASP A 182 8.76 11.76 -6.58
CA ASP A 182 9.43 10.46 -6.53
C ASP A 182 8.51 9.26 -6.31
N LEU A 183 7.37 9.47 -5.64
CA LEU A 183 6.34 8.44 -5.47
C LEU A 183 5.32 8.41 -6.61
N GLY A 184 5.42 9.33 -7.59
CA GLY A 184 4.48 9.46 -8.68
C GLY A 184 4.65 8.36 -9.73
N ALA A 185 3.82 7.33 -9.65
CA ALA A 185 3.90 6.18 -10.54
C ALA A 185 2.53 5.51 -10.67
N SER A 186 2.37 4.78 -11.77
CA SER A 186 1.34 3.74 -11.91
C SER A 186 1.98 2.38 -11.76
N ILE A 187 1.35 1.46 -11.03
CA ILE A 187 1.83 0.09 -10.86
C ILE A 187 0.74 -0.87 -11.32
N PHE A 188 1.14 -1.87 -12.09
CA PHE A 188 0.28 -2.96 -12.55
C PHE A 188 0.91 -4.27 -12.12
N GLY A 189 0.15 -5.10 -11.42
CA GLY A 189 0.71 -6.32 -10.86
C GLY A 189 -0.30 -7.41 -10.57
N VAL A 190 0.26 -8.49 -10.07
CA VAL A 190 -0.47 -9.66 -9.56
C VAL A 190 -0.09 -9.84 -8.10
N SER A 191 -1.08 -9.98 -7.24
CA SER A 191 -0.88 -10.43 -5.87
C SER A 191 -1.21 -11.91 -5.77
N TYR A 192 -0.36 -12.66 -5.05
CA TYR A 192 -0.53 -14.08 -4.75
C TYR A 192 -0.42 -14.33 -3.25
N GLN A 193 -1.50 -14.81 -2.66
CA GLN A 193 -1.60 -15.12 -1.23
C GLN A 193 -1.90 -16.61 -1.06
N PRO A 194 -0.88 -17.48 -0.98
CA PRO A 194 -1.07 -18.93 -0.84
C PRO A 194 -1.78 -19.33 0.46
N ASP A 195 -1.51 -18.58 1.53
CA ASP A 195 -2.14 -18.70 2.84
C ASP A 195 -2.29 -17.30 3.50
N PRO A 196 -3.06 -17.17 4.58
CA PRO A 196 -3.31 -15.87 5.21
C PRO A 196 -2.07 -15.17 5.79
N SER A 197 -0.96 -15.88 5.98
CA SER A 197 0.26 -15.33 6.60
C SER A 197 1.30 -14.89 5.58
N PHE A 198 1.14 -15.26 4.30
CA PHE A 198 2.17 -15.01 3.30
C PHE A 198 1.59 -14.39 2.03
N LEU A 199 2.23 -13.35 1.54
CA LEU A 199 1.84 -12.70 0.30
C LEU A 199 3.04 -12.31 -0.54
N VAL A 200 2.86 -12.45 -1.85
CA VAL A 200 3.78 -11.93 -2.87
C VAL A 200 3.01 -11.02 -3.80
N ILE A 201 3.55 -9.86 -4.09
CA ILE A 201 3.13 -9.01 -5.21
C ILE A 201 4.27 -8.92 -6.19
N SER A 202 3.94 -9.03 -7.47
CA SER A 202 4.89 -8.83 -8.57
C SER A 202 4.25 -7.98 -9.65
N GLY A 203 4.97 -7.00 -10.18
CA GLY A 203 4.39 -6.06 -11.12
C GLY A 203 5.40 -5.19 -11.83
N TRP A 204 4.86 -4.29 -12.62
CA TRP A 204 5.61 -3.27 -13.34
C TRP A 204 5.19 -1.88 -12.86
N LYS A 205 6.16 -1.13 -12.33
CA LYS A 205 6.05 0.28 -11.99
C LYS A 205 6.39 1.12 -13.20
N MET A 206 5.50 2.01 -13.58
CA MET A 206 5.71 3.04 -14.59
C MET A 206 5.77 4.39 -13.91
N ALA A 207 6.95 5.04 -13.93
CA ALA A 207 7.07 6.40 -13.42
C ALA A 207 6.21 7.35 -14.26
N ASN A 208 5.54 8.31 -13.62
CA ASN A 208 4.68 9.28 -14.32
C ASN A 208 5.48 10.15 -15.31
N ASN A 209 6.73 10.42 -15.00
CA ASN A 209 7.70 11.13 -15.87
C ASN A 209 9.14 10.92 -15.37
N ALA A 210 10.10 11.55 -16.02
CA ALA A 210 11.52 11.44 -15.65
C ALA A 210 11.85 11.97 -14.23
N GLN A 211 11.05 12.90 -13.70
CA GLN A 211 11.22 13.44 -12.34
C GLN A 211 10.65 12.48 -11.26
N SER A 212 9.73 11.62 -11.64
CA SER A 212 9.15 10.59 -10.74
C SER A 212 10.03 9.33 -10.62
N GLY A 213 11.26 9.42 -11.09
CA GLY A 213 12.19 8.28 -11.07
C GLY A 213 12.09 7.44 -12.34
N LYS A 214 12.38 6.15 -12.20
CA LYS A 214 12.46 5.22 -13.32
C LYS A 214 11.42 4.11 -13.22
N SER A 215 10.96 3.66 -14.39
CA SER A 215 10.11 2.47 -14.48
C SER A 215 10.93 1.23 -14.11
N ALA A 216 10.31 0.28 -13.43
CA ALA A 216 10.99 -0.88 -12.90
C ALA A 216 10.04 -2.08 -12.75
N PHE A 217 10.60 -3.27 -12.84
CA PHE A 217 9.98 -4.47 -12.32
C PHE A 217 10.06 -4.43 -10.79
N MET A 218 8.96 -4.80 -10.12
CA MET A 218 8.90 -4.85 -8.67
C MET A 218 8.46 -6.22 -8.17
N VAL A 219 9.01 -6.58 -7.03
CA VAL A 219 8.56 -7.73 -6.24
C VAL A 219 8.47 -7.29 -4.79
N GLU A 220 7.35 -7.57 -4.16
CA GLU A 220 7.14 -7.43 -2.73
C GLU A 220 6.83 -8.79 -2.12
N VAL A 221 7.42 -9.08 -0.98
CA VAL A 221 7.12 -10.27 -0.18
C VAL A 221 6.75 -9.81 1.22
N ALA A 222 5.61 -10.27 1.71
CA ALA A 222 5.13 -9.95 3.05
C ALA A 222 4.85 -11.20 3.87
N TYR A 223 5.16 -11.13 5.17
CA TYR A 223 4.80 -12.15 6.14
C TYR A 223 4.07 -11.52 7.33
N ILE A 224 2.97 -12.18 7.75
CA ILE A 224 2.07 -11.72 8.79
C ILE A 224 2.19 -12.66 9.99
N PHE A 225 2.60 -12.10 11.11
CA PHE A 225 2.75 -12.78 12.39
C PHE A 225 1.49 -12.59 13.24
N GLY A 226 1.19 -13.56 14.08
CA GLY A 226 0.05 -13.49 15.01
C GLY A 226 -1.30 -13.83 14.38
N HIS A 227 -1.31 -14.19 13.10
CA HIS A 227 -2.53 -14.65 12.44
C HIS A 227 -3.02 -15.94 13.11
N LYS A 228 -4.17 -15.88 13.78
CA LYS A 228 -4.80 -17.07 14.36
C LYS A 228 -5.41 -17.90 13.23
N LYS A 229 -4.90 -19.11 13.01
CA LYS A 229 -5.59 -20.07 12.17
C LYS A 229 -7.01 -20.28 12.75
N ALA A 230 -8.02 -19.98 11.94
CA ALA A 230 -9.38 -20.40 12.28
C ALA A 230 -9.39 -21.94 12.29
N HIS A 231 -9.57 -22.52 13.49
CA HIS A 231 -9.81 -23.93 13.67
C HIS A 231 -11.26 -24.26 13.35
#